data_8e992f4939f3d8ecd310ae20ff5977f5
#
_entry.id   8e992f4939f3d8ecd310ae20ff5977f5
#
_cell.length_a   1.000
_cell.length_b   1.000
_cell.length_c   1.000
_cell.angle_alpha   90.00
_cell.angle_beta   90.00
_cell.angle_gamma   90.00
#
_symmetry.space_group_name_H-M   'P 1'
#
loop_
_entity.id
_entity.type
_entity.pdbx_description
1 polymer ?
#
loop_
_entity_poly.entity_id
_entity_poly.type
_entity_poly.pdbx_seq_one_letter_code
_entity_poly.pdbx_strand_id
1 'polypeptide(L)'
;MTIQLLPASILVTITVIAVLCLIFRWFGLKKVRSFYVWIGVLAVLGGAWAFLFPLAITADFGKDGDGAALRQMLIYTTGGVLGVITLGENHRKNSLEKAKNDQDHIRQVHAERRSRYTTAVEQLSSDKASIRLGGVYTLVGLVDEWLADEKTTPSLEERRKEGQVIINNLCAYIRSPFLLAERAEHLDIPYTKDLQKDFDGDIEKFDADKRAFARDKAALGEERQVRQSIIKAIRERLQDFGAPGSWSNFDYDFSNTLFFYSTNFIFSHFDAFSYFHGVTFTQNAYFSGAKFTEYADFSKAEFTKYADFSGAKLFTGNTNFSQAEFIRANFSEAKFTSADFSEAEFTWDADFSEAEFIRANFSEAKFTSADFSEAKFTWDADFSEAKFTWDADFSEAEFTKYADFSGATFEEKPIFERALGDKTCKARFACKAAPEDYNFEVSPDSPYKIETEEKEYNGVKFRIPKGAILFDPDGSSEQKDDNDS
;
A
#
# COMPACT_ATOMS: atom_id res chain seq x y z
N MET A 1 -47.71 15.11 72.55
CA MET A 1 -47.74 14.84 71.13
C MET A 1 -48.71 13.65 70.91
N THR A 2 -49.97 13.95 70.62
CA THR A 2 -51.00 12.92 70.37
C THR A 2 -51.08 12.66 68.87
N ILE A 3 -50.81 11.44 68.46
CA ILE A 3 -50.89 11.05 67.06
C ILE A 3 -52.34 10.77 66.73
N GLN A 4 -52.94 11.47 65.79
CA GLN A 4 -54.26 11.09 65.28
C GLN A 4 -54.16 9.82 64.46
N LEU A 5 -54.83 8.76 64.92
CA LEU A 5 -54.69 7.40 64.32
C LEU A 5 -55.14 7.35 62.86
N LEU A 6 -56.16 8.09 62.43
CA LEU A 6 -56.69 8.05 61.10
C LEU A 6 -55.73 8.65 60.05
N PRO A 7 -55.23 9.91 60.18
CA PRO A 7 -54.28 10.49 59.23
C PRO A 7 -52.90 9.78 59.26
N ALA A 8 -52.48 9.23 60.40
CA ALA A 8 -51.26 8.47 60.54
C ALA A 8 -51.30 7.16 59.74
N SER A 9 -52.45 6.43 59.82
CA SER A 9 -52.62 5.18 59.05
C SER A 9 -52.63 5.38 57.54
N ILE A 10 -53.28 6.47 57.10
CA ILE A 10 -53.28 6.85 55.68
C ILE A 10 -51.87 7.18 55.22
N LEU A 11 -51.11 7.92 56.01
CA LEU A 11 -49.74 8.33 55.66
C LEU A 11 -48.80 7.15 55.59
N VAL A 12 -48.91 6.18 56.51
CA VAL A 12 -48.16 4.90 56.48
C VAL A 12 -48.50 4.10 55.21
N THR A 13 -49.80 4.02 54.89
CA THR A 13 -50.26 3.30 53.67
C THR A 13 -49.69 3.94 52.41
N ILE A 14 -49.70 5.29 52.28
CA ILE A 14 -49.14 6.02 51.13
C ILE A 14 -47.64 5.79 51.06
N THR A 15 -46.91 5.78 52.20
CA THR A 15 -45.47 5.55 52.24
C THR A 15 -45.12 4.12 51.78
N VAL A 16 -45.88 3.12 52.27
CA VAL A 16 -45.70 1.73 51.85
C VAL A 16 -45.95 1.59 50.36
N ILE A 17 -47.01 2.19 49.81
CA ILE A 17 -47.28 2.17 48.36
C ILE A 17 -46.14 2.81 47.57
N ALA A 18 -45.60 3.96 48.00
CA ALA A 18 -44.49 4.62 47.34
C ALA A 18 -43.23 3.79 47.37
N VAL A 19 -42.89 3.15 48.48
CA VAL A 19 -41.75 2.25 48.61
C VAL A 19 -41.93 0.98 47.76
N LEU A 20 -43.11 0.37 47.73
CA LEU A 20 -43.42 -0.75 46.86
C LEU A 20 -43.31 -0.37 45.39
N CYS A 21 -43.78 0.79 45.00
CA CYS A 21 -43.64 1.30 43.64
C CYS A 21 -42.15 1.49 43.23
N LEU A 22 -41.29 1.99 44.12
CA LEU A 22 -39.84 2.12 43.90
C LEU A 22 -39.16 0.76 43.79
N ILE A 23 -39.54 -0.19 44.66
CA ILE A 23 -39.02 -1.57 44.64
C ILE A 23 -39.42 -2.26 43.33
N PHE A 24 -40.68 -2.19 42.90
CA PHE A 24 -41.13 -2.76 41.62
C PHE A 24 -40.43 -2.14 40.40
N ARG A 25 -40.09 -0.87 40.44
CA ARG A 25 -39.28 -0.21 39.41
C ARG A 25 -37.86 -0.77 39.41
N TRP A 26 -37.24 -0.97 40.56
CA TRP A 26 -35.87 -1.46 40.67
C TRP A 26 -35.74 -2.91 40.23
N PHE A 27 -36.73 -3.76 40.52
CA PHE A 27 -36.75 -5.17 40.11
C PHE A 27 -37.17 -5.40 38.65
N GLY A 28 -37.30 -4.35 37.82
CA GLY A 28 -37.36 -4.47 36.38
C GLY A 28 -38.60 -5.12 35.79
N LEU A 29 -39.75 -5.06 36.47
CA LEU A 29 -41.03 -5.48 35.91
C LEU A 29 -41.39 -4.60 34.71
N LYS A 30 -41.18 -5.12 33.49
CA LYS A 30 -41.25 -4.48 32.18
C LYS A 30 -42.62 -3.93 31.76
N LYS A 31 -43.59 -3.77 32.62
CA LYS A 31 -44.98 -3.48 32.28
C LYS A 31 -45.50 -2.07 32.57
N VAL A 32 -44.70 -1.19 33.20
CA VAL A 32 -45.15 0.19 33.41
C VAL A 32 -44.48 1.09 32.38
N ARG A 33 -45.21 1.44 31.37
CA ARG A 33 -44.82 1.88 30.06
C ARG A 33 -44.38 3.34 29.91
N SER A 34 -44.49 4.19 30.96
CA SER A 34 -44.17 5.61 30.82
C SER A 34 -43.50 6.16 32.08
N PHE A 35 -42.31 6.71 31.89
CA PHE A 35 -41.61 7.54 32.89
C PHE A 35 -42.50 8.67 33.47
N TYR A 36 -43.33 9.27 32.63
CA TYR A 36 -44.26 10.31 33.01
C TYR A 36 -45.35 9.84 33.95
N VAL A 37 -45.82 8.60 33.85
CA VAL A 37 -46.76 7.99 34.79
C VAL A 37 -46.11 7.87 36.16
N TRP A 38 -44.83 7.48 36.22
CA TRP A 38 -44.10 7.41 37.50
C TRP A 38 -43.86 8.77 38.10
N ILE A 39 -43.50 9.79 37.32
CA ILE A 39 -43.43 11.19 37.82
C ILE A 39 -44.78 11.66 38.35
N GLY A 40 -45.84 11.38 37.62
CA GLY A 40 -47.21 11.71 38.08
C GLY A 40 -47.58 11.02 39.38
N VAL A 41 -47.28 9.72 39.53
CA VAL A 41 -47.50 8.98 40.78
C VAL A 41 -46.67 9.53 41.94
N LEU A 42 -45.38 9.83 41.73
CA LEU A 42 -44.52 10.45 42.75
C LEU A 42 -45.00 11.86 43.14
N ALA A 43 -45.48 12.65 42.19
CA ALA A 43 -46.03 13.99 42.45
C ALA A 43 -47.30 13.93 43.27
N VAL A 44 -48.25 13.01 42.94
CA VAL A 44 -49.49 12.81 43.68
C VAL A 44 -49.20 12.26 45.09
N LEU A 45 -48.34 11.25 45.20
CA LEU A 45 -47.98 10.66 46.52
C LEU A 45 -47.22 11.69 47.39
N GLY A 46 -46.26 12.44 46.82
CA GLY A 46 -45.53 13.48 47.52
C GLY A 46 -46.42 14.67 47.95
N GLY A 47 -47.35 15.07 47.11
CA GLY A 47 -48.37 16.07 47.43
C GLY A 47 -49.32 15.65 48.52
N ALA A 48 -49.82 14.39 48.43
CA ALA A 48 -50.67 13.80 49.50
C ALA A 48 -49.92 13.69 50.84
N TRP A 49 -48.64 13.32 50.80
CA TRP A 49 -47.79 13.23 51.96
C TRP A 49 -47.56 14.61 52.59
N ALA A 50 -47.27 15.63 51.78
CA ALA A 50 -47.15 17.01 52.25
C ALA A 50 -48.41 17.58 52.90
N PHE A 51 -49.59 17.14 52.43
CA PHE A 51 -50.86 17.56 53.01
C PHE A 51 -51.23 16.80 54.30
N LEU A 52 -51.05 15.47 54.35
CA LEU A 52 -51.52 14.60 55.44
C LEU A 52 -50.53 14.54 56.61
N PHE A 53 -49.23 14.73 56.39
CA PHE A 53 -48.21 14.64 57.44
C PHE A 53 -48.41 15.66 58.58
N PRO A 54 -48.67 16.96 58.32
CA PRO A 54 -49.00 17.89 59.40
C PRO A 54 -50.29 17.60 60.13
N LEU A 55 -51.25 16.93 59.48
CA LEU A 55 -52.52 16.51 60.12
C LEU A 55 -52.34 15.27 60.99
N ALA A 56 -51.36 14.42 60.69
CA ALA A 56 -51.07 13.20 61.46
C ALA A 56 -50.29 13.48 62.73
N ILE A 57 -49.49 14.54 62.73
CA ILE A 57 -48.72 14.99 63.88
C ILE A 57 -49.48 16.13 64.56
N THR A 58 -50.34 15.81 65.53
CA THR A 58 -50.89 16.79 66.45
C THR A 58 -49.82 17.18 67.48
N ALA A 59 -48.82 17.90 67.05
CA ALA A 59 -48.01 18.72 67.92
C ALA A 59 -48.77 20.02 68.12
N ASP A 60 -48.79 20.55 69.33
CA ASP A 60 -49.14 21.92 69.61
C ASP A 60 -48.07 22.79 68.97
N PHE A 61 -48.13 22.95 67.68
CA PHE A 61 -47.34 23.90 66.95
C PHE A 61 -47.93 25.20 67.32
N GLY A 62 -47.22 26.01 68.18
CA GLY A 62 -47.62 27.26 68.76
C GLY A 62 -48.47 28.13 67.83
N LYS A 63 -49.12 29.16 68.36
CA LYS A 63 -50.09 29.98 67.69
C LYS A 63 -49.64 30.67 66.38
N ASP A 64 -48.43 30.43 65.91
CA ASP A 64 -47.74 31.10 64.81
C ASP A 64 -47.46 30.31 63.58
N GLY A 65 -48.38 29.56 63.01
CA GLY A 65 -48.32 29.15 61.61
C GLY A 65 -47.34 28.06 61.16
N ASP A 66 -46.68 27.35 62.08
CA ASP A 66 -45.64 26.34 61.80
C ASP A 66 -46.08 25.14 60.90
N GLY A 67 -47.38 24.83 60.93
CA GLY A 67 -47.96 23.84 60.03
C GLY A 67 -47.99 24.23 58.57
N ALA A 68 -48.08 25.56 58.31
CA ALA A 68 -48.00 26.06 56.93
C ALA A 68 -46.56 26.04 56.38
N ALA A 69 -45.58 26.38 57.21
CA ALA A 69 -44.17 26.32 56.87
C ALA A 69 -43.71 24.87 56.58
N LEU A 70 -44.17 23.90 57.40
CA LEU A 70 -43.85 22.48 57.15
C LEU A 70 -44.44 21.97 55.83
N ARG A 71 -45.69 22.32 55.51
CA ARG A 71 -46.32 21.99 54.21
C ARG A 71 -45.53 22.58 53.05
N GLN A 72 -45.14 23.86 53.15
CA GLN A 72 -44.38 24.54 52.13
C GLN A 72 -43.01 23.92 51.93
N MET A 73 -42.29 23.55 52.99
CA MET A 73 -41.03 22.83 52.94
C MET A 73 -41.15 21.47 52.23
N LEU A 74 -42.20 20.67 52.55
CA LEU A 74 -42.44 19.37 51.92
C LEU A 74 -42.80 19.50 50.42
N ILE A 75 -43.54 20.53 50.01
CA ILE A 75 -43.86 20.83 48.62
C ILE A 75 -42.59 21.19 47.88
N TYR A 76 -41.73 22.07 48.44
CA TYR A 76 -40.47 22.47 47.81
C TYR A 76 -39.50 21.31 47.68
N THR A 77 -39.34 20.46 48.70
CA THR A 77 -38.47 19.28 48.60
C THR A 77 -38.98 18.26 47.59
N THR A 78 -40.28 18.00 47.54
CA THR A 78 -40.89 17.08 46.56
C THR A 78 -40.75 17.67 45.14
N GLY A 79 -41.01 18.95 44.95
CA GLY A 79 -40.85 19.65 43.69
C GLY A 79 -39.39 19.68 43.20
N GLY A 80 -38.44 19.92 44.15
CA GLY A 80 -37.01 19.86 43.86
C GLY A 80 -36.55 18.49 43.38
N VAL A 81 -36.95 17.39 44.09
CA VAL A 81 -36.63 16.05 43.69
C VAL A 81 -37.21 15.67 42.30
N LEU A 82 -38.47 16.06 42.05
CA LEU A 82 -39.12 15.85 40.75
C LEU A 82 -38.40 16.63 39.64
N GLY A 83 -37.95 17.86 39.94
CA GLY A 83 -37.18 18.69 39.02
C GLY A 83 -35.86 18.05 38.63
N VAL A 84 -35.08 17.55 39.60
CA VAL A 84 -33.82 16.86 39.37
C VAL A 84 -34.01 15.58 38.53
N ILE A 85 -35.06 14.78 38.86
CA ILE A 85 -35.37 13.57 38.09
C ILE A 85 -35.73 13.91 36.61
N THR A 86 -36.54 14.97 36.43
CA THR A 86 -36.97 15.43 35.10
C THR A 86 -35.80 15.94 34.29
N LEU A 87 -34.90 16.73 34.88
CA LEU A 87 -33.68 17.24 34.25
C LEU A 87 -32.74 16.07 33.89
N GLY A 88 -32.54 15.09 34.77
CA GLY A 88 -31.74 13.89 34.51
C GLY A 88 -32.27 13.08 33.33
N GLU A 89 -33.60 12.89 33.26
CA GLU A 89 -34.22 12.16 32.15
C GLU A 89 -34.15 12.93 30.82
N ASN A 90 -34.34 14.24 30.86
CA ASN A 90 -34.16 15.08 29.67
C ASN A 90 -32.71 15.04 29.17
N HIS A 91 -31.75 15.14 30.09
CA HIS A 91 -30.34 15.01 29.73
C HIS A 91 -30.04 13.62 29.09
N ARG A 92 -30.57 12.54 29.68
CA ARG A 92 -30.45 11.19 29.12
C ARG A 92 -31.08 11.04 27.73
N LYS A 93 -32.28 11.61 27.53
CA LYS A 93 -32.95 11.62 26.22
C LYS A 93 -32.14 12.37 25.18
N ASN A 94 -31.69 13.58 25.52
CA ASN A 94 -30.89 14.38 24.61
C ASN A 94 -29.58 13.68 24.22
N SER A 95 -28.92 13.00 25.18
CA SER A 95 -27.71 12.24 24.87
C SER A 95 -27.96 11.03 23.96
N LEU A 96 -29.08 10.31 24.18
CA LEU A 96 -29.49 9.20 23.30
C LEU A 96 -29.89 9.67 21.91
N GLU A 97 -30.60 10.80 21.82
CA GLU A 97 -30.98 11.42 20.55
C GLU A 97 -29.76 11.90 19.76
N LYS A 98 -28.81 12.53 20.47
CA LYS A 98 -27.52 12.92 19.88
C LYS A 98 -26.76 11.70 19.35
N ALA A 99 -26.62 10.64 20.15
CA ALA A 99 -25.94 9.42 19.72
C ALA A 99 -26.64 8.77 18.51
N LYS A 100 -27.97 8.80 18.46
CA LYS A 100 -28.76 8.32 17.31
C LYS A 100 -28.51 9.18 16.07
N ASN A 101 -28.55 10.51 16.22
CA ASN A 101 -28.30 11.43 15.11
C ASN A 101 -26.88 11.28 14.56
N ASP A 102 -25.88 11.10 15.44
CA ASP A 102 -24.50 10.86 15.04
C ASP A 102 -24.39 9.53 14.26
N GLN A 103 -25.07 8.47 14.70
CA GLN A 103 -25.09 7.19 14.02
C GLN A 103 -25.82 7.25 12.65
N ASP A 104 -26.93 7.98 12.59
CA ASP A 104 -27.68 8.18 11.35
C ASP A 104 -26.85 9.01 10.36
N HIS A 105 -26.12 10.01 10.83
CA HIS A 105 -25.18 10.79 10.02
C HIS A 105 -24.06 9.92 9.43
N ILE A 106 -23.42 9.07 10.25
CA ILE A 106 -22.41 8.12 9.78
C ILE A 106 -22.98 7.21 8.67
N ARG A 107 -24.17 6.65 8.89
CA ARG A 107 -24.84 5.80 7.88
C ARG A 107 -25.11 6.55 6.57
N GLN A 108 -25.50 7.80 6.67
CA GLN A 108 -25.78 8.64 5.50
C GLN A 108 -24.52 8.94 4.71
N VAL A 109 -23.42 9.30 5.36
CA VAL A 109 -22.11 9.53 4.72
C VAL A 109 -21.63 8.26 4.00
N HIS A 110 -21.70 7.11 4.66
CA HIS A 110 -21.30 5.84 4.04
C HIS A 110 -22.22 5.45 2.86
N ALA A 111 -23.55 5.71 2.96
CA ALA A 111 -24.46 5.45 1.88
C ALA A 111 -24.20 6.35 0.66
N GLU A 112 -23.88 7.61 0.88
CA GLU A 112 -23.52 8.56 -0.17
C GLU A 112 -22.22 8.14 -0.88
N ARG A 113 -21.17 7.77 -0.14
CA ARG A 113 -19.92 7.27 -0.71
C ARG A 113 -20.12 6.02 -1.55
N ARG A 114 -20.93 5.07 -1.08
CA ARG A 114 -21.28 3.86 -1.85
C ARG A 114 -22.06 4.19 -3.14
N SER A 115 -22.96 5.15 -3.09
CA SER A 115 -23.68 5.62 -4.27
C SER A 115 -22.72 6.25 -5.29
N ARG A 116 -21.82 7.13 -4.83
CA ARG A 116 -20.79 7.74 -5.69
C ARG A 116 -19.84 6.70 -6.28
N TYR A 117 -19.44 5.71 -5.48
CA TYR A 117 -18.63 4.58 -5.93
C TYR A 117 -19.32 3.80 -7.06
N THR A 118 -20.58 3.40 -6.86
CA THR A 118 -21.35 2.67 -7.89
C THR A 118 -21.42 3.47 -9.18
N THR A 119 -21.79 4.75 -9.09
CA THR A 119 -21.86 5.63 -10.26
C THR A 119 -20.49 5.78 -10.96
N ALA A 120 -19.40 5.91 -10.21
CA ALA A 120 -18.06 6.03 -10.77
C ALA A 120 -17.62 4.73 -11.49
N VAL A 121 -17.94 3.56 -10.93
CA VAL A 121 -17.68 2.26 -11.59
C VAL A 121 -18.52 2.12 -12.88
N GLU A 122 -19.78 2.55 -12.88
CA GLU A 122 -20.60 2.60 -14.09
C GLU A 122 -19.98 3.52 -15.14
N GLN A 123 -19.45 4.68 -14.72
CA GLN A 123 -18.77 5.62 -15.62
C GLN A 123 -17.52 5.02 -16.28
N LEU A 124 -16.78 4.14 -15.58
CA LEU A 124 -15.64 3.43 -16.18
C LEU A 124 -16.04 2.53 -17.35
N SER A 125 -17.26 2.07 -17.41
CA SER A 125 -17.79 1.23 -18.48
C SER A 125 -18.31 2.03 -19.69
N SER A 126 -18.20 3.37 -19.67
CA SER A 126 -18.69 4.23 -20.75
C SER A 126 -17.81 4.15 -22.01
N ASP A 127 -18.43 4.20 -23.18
CA ASP A 127 -17.72 4.31 -24.46
C ASP A 127 -16.96 5.63 -24.60
N LYS A 128 -17.35 6.69 -23.86
CA LYS A 128 -16.72 8.01 -23.91
C LYS A 128 -15.60 8.14 -22.91
N ALA A 129 -14.37 8.36 -23.39
CA ALA A 129 -13.20 8.54 -22.54
C ALA A 129 -13.35 9.65 -21.49
N SER A 130 -14.03 10.76 -21.83
CA SER A 130 -14.28 11.85 -20.88
C SER A 130 -15.14 11.44 -19.69
N ILE A 131 -16.12 10.53 -19.89
CA ILE A 131 -16.94 9.99 -18.82
C ILE A 131 -16.11 9.01 -17.97
N ARG A 132 -15.32 8.12 -18.61
CA ARG A 132 -14.40 7.22 -17.91
C ARG A 132 -13.42 7.99 -17.01
N LEU A 133 -12.84 9.09 -17.52
CA LEU A 133 -11.96 9.99 -16.72
C LEU A 133 -12.71 10.58 -15.51
N GLY A 134 -13.98 10.98 -15.65
CA GLY A 134 -14.82 11.43 -14.54
C GLY A 134 -14.95 10.36 -13.47
N GLY A 135 -15.18 9.11 -13.87
CA GLY A 135 -15.19 7.95 -12.98
C GLY A 135 -13.87 7.75 -12.25
N VAL A 136 -12.75 7.79 -12.97
CA VAL A 136 -11.39 7.68 -12.38
C VAL A 136 -11.19 8.73 -11.28
N TYR A 137 -11.41 10.01 -11.58
CA TYR A 137 -11.19 11.08 -10.60
C TYR A 137 -12.15 11.00 -9.41
N THR A 138 -13.37 10.51 -9.62
CA THR A 138 -14.31 10.25 -8.51
C THR A 138 -13.82 9.13 -7.61
N LEU A 139 -13.34 8.01 -8.17
CA LEU A 139 -12.78 6.90 -7.40
C LEU A 139 -11.53 7.33 -6.62
N VAL A 140 -10.63 8.05 -7.26
CA VAL A 140 -9.43 8.61 -6.63
C VAL A 140 -9.80 9.51 -5.44
N GLY A 141 -10.73 10.44 -5.63
CA GLY A 141 -11.21 11.31 -4.56
C GLY A 141 -11.88 10.55 -3.41
N LEU A 142 -12.58 9.45 -3.71
CA LEU A 142 -13.19 8.59 -2.68
C LEU A 142 -12.15 7.89 -1.81
N VAL A 143 -11.02 7.43 -2.37
CA VAL A 143 -9.91 6.87 -1.56
C VAL A 143 -9.38 7.92 -0.60
N ASP A 144 -9.10 9.13 -1.10
CA ASP A 144 -8.61 10.23 -0.29
C ASP A 144 -9.60 10.60 0.83
N GLU A 145 -10.91 10.65 0.51
CA GLU A 145 -11.99 10.90 1.48
C GLU A 145 -12.08 9.80 2.54
N TRP A 146 -11.89 8.52 2.17
CA TRP A 146 -11.89 7.43 3.15
C TRP A 146 -10.69 7.53 4.09
N LEU A 147 -9.49 7.77 3.57
CA LEU A 147 -8.28 7.86 4.38
C LEU A 147 -8.33 9.07 5.34
N ALA A 148 -8.93 10.18 4.94
CA ALA A 148 -9.03 11.39 5.74
C ALA A 148 -10.14 11.34 6.81
N ASP A 149 -11.09 10.40 6.74
CA ASP A 149 -12.28 10.40 7.59
C ASP A 149 -12.09 9.70 8.94
N GLU A 150 -11.36 10.34 9.82
CA GLU A 150 -11.22 9.88 11.22
C GLU A 150 -12.49 10.04 12.05
N LYS A 151 -13.38 10.91 11.61
CA LYS A 151 -14.57 11.28 12.40
C LYS A 151 -15.68 10.23 12.30
N THR A 152 -15.98 9.73 11.11
CA THR A 152 -17.05 8.72 10.90
C THR A 152 -16.50 7.30 10.90
N THR A 153 -15.21 7.13 10.61
CA THR A 153 -14.50 5.84 10.61
C THR A 153 -13.17 5.99 11.38
N PRO A 154 -13.17 5.88 12.72
CA PRO A 154 -11.96 6.10 13.52
C PRO A 154 -10.85 5.09 13.26
N SER A 155 -11.18 3.84 12.89
CA SER A 155 -10.21 2.79 12.58
C SER A 155 -9.51 3.07 11.25
N LEU A 156 -8.18 3.24 11.30
CA LEU A 156 -7.35 3.38 10.09
C LEU A 156 -7.41 2.11 9.21
N GLU A 157 -7.49 0.95 9.84
CA GLU A 157 -7.60 -0.33 9.13
C GLU A 157 -8.91 -0.42 8.32
N GLU A 158 -10.05 0.00 8.91
CA GLU A 158 -11.31 0.04 8.18
C GLU A 158 -11.26 1.04 7.02
N ARG A 159 -10.69 2.24 7.24
CA ARG A 159 -10.51 3.24 6.18
C ARG A 159 -9.66 2.71 5.03
N ARG A 160 -8.53 2.03 5.34
CA ARG A 160 -7.68 1.37 4.34
C ARG A 160 -8.42 0.27 3.60
N LYS A 161 -9.20 -0.55 4.30
CA LYS A 161 -9.97 -1.63 3.68
C LYS A 161 -10.97 -1.11 2.64
N GLU A 162 -11.69 -0.04 2.94
CA GLU A 162 -12.61 0.59 1.97
C GLU A 162 -11.82 1.23 0.80
N GLY A 163 -10.69 1.88 1.08
CA GLY A 163 -9.79 2.40 0.04
C GLY A 163 -9.23 1.30 -0.85
N GLN A 164 -8.82 0.15 -0.28
CA GLN A 164 -8.28 -0.99 -1.02
C GLN A 164 -9.29 -1.56 -2.04
N VAL A 165 -10.58 -1.57 -1.71
CA VAL A 165 -11.62 -1.99 -2.66
C VAL A 165 -11.61 -1.11 -3.91
N ILE A 166 -11.41 0.19 -3.74
CA ILE A 166 -11.36 1.14 -4.86
C ILE A 166 -10.06 0.97 -5.65
N ILE A 167 -8.92 0.82 -4.97
CA ILE A 167 -7.62 0.54 -5.61
C ILE A 167 -7.70 -0.73 -6.45
N ASN A 168 -8.31 -1.80 -5.91
CA ASN A 168 -8.50 -3.05 -6.66
C ASN A 168 -9.31 -2.85 -7.93
N ASN A 169 -10.32 -1.97 -7.93
CA ASN A 169 -11.08 -1.63 -9.13
C ASN A 169 -10.26 -0.86 -10.17
N LEU A 170 -9.43 0.10 -9.72
CA LEU A 170 -8.53 0.83 -10.61
C LEU A 170 -7.49 -0.12 -11.24
N CYS A 171 -6.91 -1.01 -10.45
CA CYS A 171 -5.99 -2.04 -10.95
C CYS A 171 -6.71 -3.02 -11.90
N ALA A 172 -7.93 -3.44 -11.59
CA ALA A 172 -8.73 -4.31 -12.46
C ALA A 172 -9.05 -3.64 -13.81
N TYR A 173 -9.30 -2.33 -13.82
CA TYR A 173 -9.46 -1.58 -15.06
C TYR A 173 -8.17 -1.60 -15.90
N ILE A 174 -7.01 -1.41 -15.27
CA ILE A 174 -5.70 -1.48 -15.95
C ILE A 174 -5.47 -2.89 -16.50
N ARG A 175 -5.82 -3.96 -15.77
CA ARG A 175 -5.69 -5.35 -16.24
C ARG A 175 -6.70 -5.75 -17.31
N SER A 176 -7.79 -5.00 -17.45
CA SER A 176 -8.82 -5.36 -18.43
C SER A 176 -8.24 -5.41 -19.85
N PRO A 177 -8.53 -6.45 -20.64
CA PRO A 177 -8.01 -6.55 -21.99
C PRO A 177 -8.57 -5.44 -22.88
N PHE A 178 -7.70 -4.89 -23.73
CA PHE A 178 -8.08 -3.90 -24.73
C PHE A 178 -7.55 -4.35 -26.11
N LEU A 179 -8.43 -4.71 -27.00
CA LEU A 179 -8.09 -5.36 -28.27
C LEU A 179 -7.09 -4.59 -29.15
N LEU A 180 -7.10 -3.25 -29.09
CA LEU A 180 -6.17 -2.44 -29.84
C LEU A 180 -4.78 -2.32 -29.20
N ALA A 181 -4.63 -2.78 -27.96
CA ALA A 181 -3.35 -2.73 -27.25
C ALA A 181 -2.27 -3.56 -27.96
N GLU A 182 -2.63 -4.74 -28.48
CA GLU A 182 -1.70 -5.61 -29.25
C GLU A 182 -1.23 -4.97 -30.55
N ARG A 183 -1.99 -4.03 -31.09
CA ARG A 183 -1.67 -3.29 -32.31
C ARG A 183 -1.09 -1.89 -32.04
N ALA A 184 -0.79 -1.57 -30.77
CA ALA A 184 -0.40 -0.21 -30.39
C ALA A 184 0.83 0.27 -31.15
N GLU A 185 1.86 -0.54 -31.29
CA GLU A 185 3.07 -0.17 -32.05
C GLU A 185 2.76 0.14 -33.52
N HIS A 186 1.90 -0.66 -34.15
CA HIS A 186 1.47 -0.43 -35.52
C HIS A 186 0.65 0.87 -35.66
N LEU A 187 -0.21 1.16 -34.70
CA LEU A 187 -1.04 2.37 -34.71
C LEU A 187 -0.26 3.64 -34.35
N ASP A 188 0.87 3.52 -33.69
CA ASP A 188 1.77 4.65 -33.37
C ASP A 188 2.52 5.16 -34.60
N ILE A 189 2.72 4.30 -35.62
CA ILE A 189 3.36 4.66 -36.88
C ILE A 189 2.41 5.53 -37.73
N PRO A 190 2.89 6.50 -38.49
CA PRO A 190 2.09 7.25 -39.44
C PRO A 190 1.53 6.31 -40.53
N TYR A 191 0.27 6.50 -40.89
CA TYR A 191 -0.31 5.82 -42.05
C TYR A 191 0.38 6.27 -43.34
N THR A 192 1.15 5.39 -43.96
CA THR A 192 2.00 5.71 -45.10
C THR A 192 1.29 5.53 -46.44
N LYS A 193 1.61 6.38 -47.44
CA LYS A 193 1.08 6.28 -48.80
C LYS A 193 1.53 4.98 -49.52
N ASP A 194 2.60 4.33 -49.04
CA ASP A 194 3.13 3.11 -49.63
C ASP A 194 2.17 1.92 -49.49
N LEU A 195 1.29 1.94 -48.49
CA LEU A 195 0.22 0.94 -48.34
C LEU A 195 -0.80 0.95 -49.49
N GLN A 196 -0.88 2.05 -50.23
CA GLN A 196 -1.79 2.13 -51.42
C GLN A 196 -1.45 1.08 -52.48
N LYS A 197 -0.21 0.60 -52.55
CA LYS A 197 0.23 -0.45 -53.49
C LYS A 197 -0.36 -1.81 -53.12
N ASP A 198 -0.63 -2.06 -51.83
CA ASP A 198 -1.18 -3.32 -51.33
C ASP A 198 -2.66 -3.49 -51.64
N PHE A 199 -3.32 -2.42 -52.10
CA PHE A 199 -4.74 -2.40 -52.51
C PHE A 199 -4.92 -2.45 -54.04
N ASP A 200 -3.93 -2.86 -54.79
CA ASP A 200 -3.96 -2.98 -56.27
C ASP A 200 -4.55 -1.75 -56.98
N GLY A 201 -4.36 -0.57 -56.42
CA GLY A 201 -4.89 0.69 -56.94
C GLY A 201 -6.38 0.95 -56.62
N ASP A 202 -7.04 0.11 -55.81
CA ASP A 202 -8.42 0.33 -55.35
C ASP A 202 -8.46 1.47 -54.30
N ILE A 203 -8.78 2.67 -54.74
CA ILE A 203 -8.81 3.89 -53.92
C ILE A 203 -9.91 3.81 -52.87
N GLU A 204 -11.04 3.15 -53.10
CA GLU A 204 -12.14 3.09 -52.12
C GLU A 204 -11.75 2.19 -50.95
N LYS A 205 -11.10 1.05 -51.20
CA LYS A 205 -10.54 0.20 -50.14
C LYS A 205 -9.49 0.91 -49.33
N PHE A 206 -8.55 1.59 -49.97
CA PHE A 206 -7.51 2.36 -49.34
C PHE A 206 -8.08 3.45 -48.42
N ASP A 207 -9.07 4.23 -48.89
CA ASP A 207 -9.71 5.27 -48.11
C ASP A 207 -10.53 4.69 -46.95
N ALA A 208 -11.15 3.51 -47.11
CA ALA A 208 -11.87 2.82 -46.06
C ALA A 208 -10.91 2.36 -44.97
N ASP A 209 -9.76 1.75 -45.36
CA ASP A 209 -8.74 1.29 -44.41
C ASP A 209 -8.10 2.47 -43.68
N LYS A 210 -7.78 3.55 -44.35
CA LYS A 210 -7.25 4.77 -43.75
C LYS A 210 -8.21 5.36 -42.69
N ARG A 211 -9.53 5.34 -42.97
CA ARG A 211 -10.54 5.80 -41.99
C ARG A 211 -10.63 4.83 -40.79
N ALA A 212 -10.55 3.52 -41.02
CA ALA A 212 -10.51 2.52 -39.96
C ALA A 212 -9.28 2.69 -39.09
N PHE A 213 -8.10 2.84 -39.69
CA PHE A 213 -6.86 3.10 -38.98
C PHE A 213 -6.93 4.38 -38.12
N ALA A 214 -7.44 5.48 -38.67
CA ALA A 214 -7.60 6.74 -37.94
C ALA A 214 -8.53 6.62 -36.74
N ARG A 215 -9.64 5.86 -36.89
CA ARG A 215 -10.58 5.57 -35.79
C ARG A 215 -9.93 4.71 -34.72
N ASP A 216 -9.23 3.63 -35.11
CA ASP A 216 -8.56 2.73 -34.16
C ASP A 216 -7.45 3.45 -33.40
N LYS A 217 -6.67 4.30 -34.09
CA LYS A 217 -5.65 5.18 -33.48
C LYS A 217 -6.26 6.15 -32.47
N ALA A 218 -7.41 6.75 -32.79
CA ALA A 218 -8.10 7.66 -31.87
C ALA A 218 -8.60 6.89 -30.62
N ALA A 219 -9.22 5.72 -30.80
CA ALA A 219 -9.69 4.88 -29.70
C ALA A 219 -8.53 4.40 -28.80
N LEU A 220 -7.38 4.02 -29.40
CA LEU A 220 -6.17 3.67 -28.67
C LEU A 220 -5.67 4.87 -27.84
N GLY A 221 -5.66 6.05 -28.43
CA GLY A 221 -5.24 7.29 -27.75
C GLY A 221 -6.13 7.65 -26.56
N GLU A 222 -7.45 7.50 -26.72
CA GLU A 222 -8.42 7.72 -25.65
C GLU A 222 -8.23 6.74 -24.48
N GLU A 223 -8.09 5.45 -24.77
CA GLU A 223 -7.88 4.45 -23.72
C GLU A 223 -6.53 4.64 -23.01
N ARG A 224 -5.48 4.94 -23.79
CA ARG A 224 -4.15 5.29 -23.27
C ARG A 224 -4.25 6.45 -22.27
N GLN A 225 -5.01 7.49 -22.60
CA GLN A 225 -5.19 8.65 -21.73
C GLN A 225 -5.88 8.27 -20.41
N VAL A 226 -6.91 7.41 -20.44
CA VAL A 226 -7.62 6.97 -19.23
C VAL A 226 -6.67 6.17 -18.33
N ARG A 227 -5.98 5.15 -18.86
CA ARG A 227 -5.06 4.30 -18.11
C ARG A 227 -3.87 5.07 -17.55
N GLN A 228 -3.28 5.98 -18.35
CA GLN A 228 -2.20 6.86 -17.88
C GLN A 228 -2.67 7.80 -16.76
N SER A 229 -3.94 8.25 -16.77
CA SER A 229 -4.50 9.07 -15.70
C SER A 229 -4.63 8.29 -14.40
N ILE A 230 -4.99 7.00 -14.46
CA ILE A 230 -5.01 6.12 -13.28
C ILE A 230 -3.58 5.97 -12.72
N ILE A 231 -2.62 5.58 -13.55
CA ILE A 231 -1.21 5.40 -13.13
C ILE A 231 -0.64 6.71 -12.55
N LYS A 232 -0.93 7.85 -13.20
CA LYS A 232 -0.51 9.16 -12.71
C LYS A 232 -1.09 9.45 -11.33
N ALA A 233 -2.40 9.22 -11.13
CA ALA A 233 -3.06 9.47 -9.85
C ALA A 233 -2.51 8.58 -8.72
N ILE A 234 -2.22 7.30 -9.02
CA ILE A 234 -1.56 6.37 -8.09
C ILE A 234 -0.15 6.89 -7.76
N ARG A 235 0.67 7.18 -8.77
CA ARG A 235 2.04 7.66 -8.58
C ARG A 235 2.10 8.91 -7.71
N GLU A 236 1.28 9.93 -8.00
CA GLU A 236 1.29 11.18 -7.24
C GLU A 236 1.06 10.94 -5.74
N ARG A 237 0.22 9.97 -5.37
CA ARG A 237 -0.06 9.62 -3.98
C ARG A 237 0.94 8.66 -3.36
N LEU A 238 1.66 7.89 -4.17
CA LEU A 238 2.78 7.07 -3.75
C LEU A 238 4.05 7.91 -3.49
N GLN A 239 4.14 9.13 -4.06
CA GLN A 239 5.25 10.05 -3.82
C GLN A 239 5.07 10.87 -2.53
N ASP A 240 3.86 10.97 -1.99
CA ASP A 240 3.53 11.67 -0.73
C ASP A 240 3.85 10.82 0.51
N PHE A 241 5.08 10.30 0.55
CA PHE A 241 5.54 9.40 1.60
C PHE A 241 5.45 10.03 2.99
N GLY A 242 4.78 9.35 3.91
CA GLY A 242 4.63 9.77 5.31
C GLY A 242 3.56 10.84 5.55
N ALA A 243 2.89 11.35 4.52
CA ALA A 243 1.75 12.23 4.68
C ALA A 243 0.49 11.45 5.15
N PRO A 244 -0.36 12.04 5.99
CA PRO A 244 -1.68 11.47 6.24
C PRO A 244 -2.45 11.35 4.93
N GLY A 245 -2.87 10.12 4.59
CA GLY A 245 -3.56 9.85 3.32
C GLY A 245 -2.67 9.31 2.20
N SER A 246 -1.39 9.02 2.47
CA SER A 246 -0.53 8.30 1.52
C SER A 246 -1.12 6.95 1.14
N TRP A 247 -1.01 6.60 -0.16
CA TRP A 247 -1.49 5.34 -0.70
C TRP A 247 -0.45 4.22 -0.66
N SER A 248 0.73 4.45 -0.08
CA SER A 248 1.84 3.50 -0.06
C SER A 248 1.50 2.17 0.63
N ASN A 249 0.52 2.18 1.54
CA ASN A 249 0.10 0.99 2.29
C ASN A 249 -1.03 0.18 1.62
N PHE A 250 -1.35 0.41 0.36
CA PHE A 250 -2.26 -0.42 -0.41
C PHE A 250 -1.50 -1.48 -1.20
N ASP A 251 -2.15 -2.62 -1.38
CA ASP A 251 -1.70 -3.66 -2.31
C ASP A 251 -2.05 -3.24 -3.75
N TYR A 252 -1.09 -3.44 -4.65
CA TYR A 252 -1.25 -3.15 -6.07
C TYR A 252 -1.09 -4.42 -6.89
N ASP A 253 -2.14 -4.83 -7.57
CA ASP A 253 -2.13 -6.00 -8.45
C ASP A 253 -2.29 -5.59 -9.91
N PHE A 254 -1.17 -5.58 -10.63
CA PHE A 254 -1.08 -5.37 -12.07
C PHE A 254 -0.76 -6.66 -12.83
N SER A 255 -0.86 -7.83 -12.20
CA SER A 255 -0.48 -9.11 -12.82
C SER A 255 -1.12 -9.33 -14.19
N ASN A 256 -0.32 -9.87 -15.12
CA ASN A 256 -0.72 -10.18 -16.50
C ASN A 256 -1.29 -8.97 -17.28
N THR A 257 -0.88 -7.75 -16.92
CA THR A 257 -1.29 -6.53 -17.62
C THR A 257 -0.45 -6.27 -18.86
N LEU A 258 -1.09 -5.85 -19.95
CA LEU A 258 -0.42 -5.27 -21.10
C LEU A 258 -0.37 -3.74 -20.97
N PHE A 259 0.78 -3.18 -20.59
CA PHE A 259 1.03 -1.74 -20.61
C PHE A 259 1.50 -1.30 -22.00
N PHE A 260 0.57 -0.86 -22.82
CA PHE A 260 0.82 -0.39 -24.20
C PHE A 260 1.16 1.12 -24.26
N TYR A 261 1.63 1.68 -23.14
CA TYR A 261 2.01 3.08 -22.98
C TYR A 261 3.18 3.17 -21.99
N SER A 262 3.94 4.25 -22.07
CA SER A 262 5.02 4.49 -21.12
C SER A 262 4.47 4.59 -19.70
N THR A 263 5.03 3.77 -18.80
CA THR A 263 4.59 3.64 -17.41
C THR A 263 5.62 4.27 -16.49
N ASN A 264 5.14 5.11 -15.56
CA ASN A 264 6.01 5.90 -14.70
C ASN A 264 5.64 5.76 -13.22
N PHE A 265 6.53 5.14 -12.46
CA PHE A 265 6.51 4.97 -11.01
C PHE A 265 7.78 5.55 -10.34
N ILE A 266 8.43 6.55 -10.99
CA ILE A 266 9.62 7.21 -10.43
C ILE A 266 9.32 7.75 -9.03
N PHE A 267 10.22 7.44 -8.05
CA PHE A 267 10.10 7.81 -6.65
C PHE A 267 8.79 7.37 -5.96
N SER A 268 8.12 6.36 -6.48
CA SER A 268 6.92 5.79 -5.85
C SER A 268 7.29 4.88 -4.68
N HIS A 269 6.54 4.99 -3.57
CA HIS A 269 6.77 4.20 -2.36
C HIS A 269 5.65 3.17 -2.20
N PHE A 270 5.99 1.90 -2.35
CA PHE A 270 5.12 0.75 -2.15
C PHE A 270 5.46 0.10 -0.81
N ASP A 271 4.68 0.37 0.23
CA ASP A 271 4.90 -0.18 1.57
C ASP A 271 4.08 -1.47 1.82
N ALA A 272 3.29 -1.91 0.85
CA ALA A 272 2.55 -3.16 0.83
C ALA A 272 2.89 -3.99 -0.41
N PHE A 273 2.19 -5.11 -0.63
CA PHE A 273 2.49 -6.03 -1.73
C PHE A 273 2.25 -5.39 -3.11
N SER A 274 3.18 -5.64 -4.02
CA SER A 274 3.11 -5.11 -5.39
C SER A 274 3.34 -6.23 -6.41
N TYR A 275 2.28 -6.55 -7.16
CA TYR A 275 2.29 -7.67 -8.11
C TYR A 275 2.35 -7.15 -9.55
N PHE A 276 3.46 -7.46 -10.21
CA PHE A 276 3.72 -7.23 -11.63
C PHE A 276 4.02 -8.55 -12.36
N HIS A 277 3.58 -9.68 -11.80
CA HIS A 277 3.80 -11.01 -12.38
C HIS A 277 3.23 -11.09 -13.80
N GLY A 278 4.04 -11.55 -14.78
CA GLY A 278 3.63 -11.74 -16.16
C GLY A 278 3.15 -10.46 -16.86
N VAL A 279 3.57 -9.30 -16.39
CA VAL A 279 3.24 -8.00 -17.02
C VAL A 279 4.08 -7.80 -18.28
N THR A 280 3.47 -7.31 -19.36
CA THR A 280 4.20 -6.90 -20.56
C THR A 280 4.21 -5.36 -20.68
N PHE A 281 5.38 -4.75 -20.62
CA PHE A 281 5.59 -3.32 -20.91
C PHE A 281 6.06 -3.15 -22.36
N THR A 282 5.18 -2.73 -23.25
CA THR A 282 5.55 -2.53 -24.67
C THR A 282 6.21 -1.16 -24.92
N GLN A 283 6.27 -0.30 -23.93
CA GLN A 283 6.94 1.00 -23.94
C GLN A 283 7.85 1.10 -22.70
N ASN A 284 8.60 2.21 -22.58
CA ASN A 284 9.50 2.41 -21.46
C ASN A 284 8.77 2.29 -20.11
N ALA A 285 9.40 1.62 -19.16
CA ALA A 285 8.95 1.45 -17.78
C ALA A 285 9.95 2.11 -16.84
N TYR A 286 9.48 3.08 -16.05
CA TYR A 286 10.33 3.88 -15.17
C TYR A 286 9.97 3.61 -13.71
N PHE A 287 10.93 3.06 -12.97
CA PHE A 287 10.89 2.78 -11.54
C PHE A 287 12.10 3.39 -10.81
N SER A 288 12.78 4.37 -11.43
CA SER A 288 13.98 4.94 -10.82
C SER A 288 13.68 5.59 -9.47
N GLY A 289 14.52 5.30 -8.48
CA GLY A 289 14.30 5.73 -7.10
C GLY A 289 13.04 5.19 -6.43
N ALA A 290 12.30 4.27 -7.05
CA ALA A 290 11.14 3.64 -6.42
C ALA A 290 11.56 2.81 -5.20
N LYS A 291 10.68 2.76 -4.19
CA LYS A 291 10.90 2.00 -2.98
C LYS A 291 9.83 0.94 -2.82
N PHE A 292 10.25 -0.30 -2.61
CA PHE A 292 9.38 -1.42 -2.28
C PHE A 292 9.76 -1.95 -0.90
N THR A 293 8.86 -1.83 0.07
CA THR A 293 9.12 -2.23 1.45
C THR A 293 8.77 -3.70 1.68
N GLU A 294 7.65 -4.15 1.13
CA GLU A 294 7.22 -5.55 1.14
C GLU A 294 7.57 -6.27 -0.17
N TYR A 295 7.04 -7.45 -0.39
CA TYR A 295 7.28 -8.27 -1.57
C TYR A 295 6.87 -7.57 -2.86
N ALA A 296 7.78 -7.53 -3.83
CA ALA A 296 7.54 -7.05 -5.18
C ALA A 296 7.78 -8.18 -6.20
N ASP A 297 6.75 -8.55 -6.93
CA ASP A 297 6.78 -9.65 -7.89
C ASP A 297 6.78 -9.15 -9.33
N PHE A 298 7.92 -9.24 -9.98
CA PHE A 298 8.12 -8.97 -11.40
C PHE A 298 8.46 -10.27 -12.18
N SER A 299 8.17 -11.44 -11.59
CA SER A 299 8.47 -12.70 -12.25
C SER A 299 7.72 -12.82 -13.59
N LYS A 300 8.41 -13.33 -14.60
CA LYS A 300 7.88 -13.44 -15.98
C LYS A 300 7.42 -12.12 -16.58
N ALA A 301 7.87 -11.00 -16.04
CA ALA A 301 7.57 -9.69 -16.64
C ALA A 301 8.40 -9.47 -17.91
N GLU A 302 7.78 -8.93 -18.95
CA GLU A 302 8.41 -8.63 -20.23
C GLU A 302 8.60 -7.13 -20.41
N PHE A 303 9.82 -6.65 -20.53
CA PHE A 303 10.17 -5.27 -20.81
C PHE A 303 10.70 -5.16 -22.24
N THR A 304 9.81 -4.88 -23.20
CA THR A 304 10.16 -4.85 -24.63
C THR A 304 10.84 -3.55 -25.07
N LYS A 305 11.06 -2.60 -24.16
CA LYS A 305 11.82 -1.37 -24.33
C LYS A 305 12.71 -1.17 -23.10
N TYR A 306 13.07 0.06 -22.81
CA TYR A 306 13.91 0.42 -21.67
C TYR A 306 13.19 0.30 -20.34
N ALA A 307 13.78 -0.43 -19.39
CA ALA A 307 13.36 -0.56 -18.02
C ALA A 307 14.37 0.15 -17.10
N ASP A 308 13.91 1.14 -16.36
CA ASP A 308 14.75 1.96 -15.49
C ASP A 308 14.39 1.70 -14.01
N PHE A 309 15.26 1.00 -13.30
CA PHE A 309 15.21 0.75 -11.86
C PHE A 309 16.39 1.41 -11.13
N SER A 310 17.05 2.40 -11.77
CA SER A 310 18.22 3.06 -11.19
C SER A 310 17.91 3.66 -9.81
N GLY A 311 18.80 3.43 -8.84
CA GLY A 311 18.63 3.89 -7.47
C GLY A 311 17.38 3.37 -6.75
N ALA A 312 16.68 2.37 -7.30
CA ALA A 312 15.54 1.76 -6.64
C ALA A 312 15.95 1.07 -5.35
N LYS A 313 15.06 1.09 -4.35
CA LYS A 313 15.33 0.58 -3.01
C LYS A 313 14.34 -0.52 -2.63
N LEU A 314 14.83 -1.75 -2.57
CA LEU A 314 14.05 -2.97 -2.37
C LEU A 314 14.47 -3.62 -1.02
N PHE A 315 14.05 -2.97 0.09
CA PHE A 315 14.74 -3.06 1.38
C PHE A 315 14.38 -4.23 2.29
N THR A 316 13.15 -4.73 2.30
CA THR A 316 12.75 -5.71 3.32
C THR A 316 12.06 -6.92 2.75
N GLY A 317 11.39 -6.79 1.62
CA GLY A 317 10.75 -7.87 0.87
C GLY A 317 11.72 -8.55 -0.09
N ASN A 318 11.45 -9.80 -0.43
CA ASN A 318 12.06 -10.44 -1.58
C ASN A 318 11.54 -9.75 -2.84
N THR A 319 12.43 -9.42 -3.76
CA THR A 319 12.06 -8.95 -5.09
C THR A 319 12.30 -10.07 -6.08
N ASN A 320 11.27 -10.43 -6.80
CA ASN A 320 11.31 -11.54 -7.73
C ASN A 320 11.27 -11.03 -9.18
N PHE A 321 12.36 -11.22 -9.89
CA PHE A 321 12.49 -11.02 -11.34
C PHE A 321 12.77 -12.34 -12.08
N SER A 322 12.48 -13.48 -11.45
CA SER A 322 12.75 -14.78 -12.08
C SER A 322 12.01 -14.90 -13.40
N GLN A 323 12.70 -15.41 -14.41
CA GLN A 323 12.16 -15.58 -15.76
C GLN A 323 11.67 -14.25 -16.41
N ALA A 324 12.11 -13.10 -15.89
CA ALA A 324 11.77 -11.81 -16.52
C ALA A 324 12.64 -11.55 -17.75
N GLU A 325 12.05 -10.91 -18.77
CA GLU A 325 12.72 -10.60 -20.04
C GLU A 325 12.92 -9.07 -20.16
N PHE A 326 14.16 -8.68 -20.39
CA PHE A 326 14.56 -7.27 -20.55
C PHE A 326 15.23 -7.07 -21.90
N ILE A 327 14.70 -6.18 -22.73
CA ILE A 327 15.45 -5.71 -23.91
C ILE A 327 16.63 -4.86 -23.44
N ARG A 328 16.41 -3.90 -22.55
CA ARG A 328 17.44 -3.05 -21.96
C ARG A 328 17.06 -2.67 -20.54
N ALA A 329 17.95 -2.90 -19.57
CA ALA A 329 17.66 -2.65 -18.18
C ALA A 329 18.74 -1.81 -17.50
N ASN A 330 18.31 -0.89 -16.64
CA ASN A 330 19.18 -0.13 -15.76
C ASN A 330 18.79 -0.38 -14.30
N PHE A 331 19.68 -1.02 -13.55
CA PHE A 331 19.60 -1.25 -12.11
C PHE A 331 20.77 -0.57 -11.37
N SER A 332 21.44 0.40 -12.00
CA SER A 332 22.56 1.10 -11.38
C SER A 332 22.16 1.74 -10.05
N GLU A 333 23.06 1.70 -9.06
CA GLU A 333 22.82 2.20 -7.69
C GLU A 333 21.58 1.58 -6.98
N ALA A 334 20.94 0.57 -7.55
CA ALA A 334 19.81 -0.08 -6.93
C ALA A 334 20.23 -0.90 -5.69
N LYS A 335 19.35 -0.99 -4.68
CA LYS A 335 19.64 -1.68 -3.42
C LYS A 335 18.65 -2.80 -3.17
N PHE A 336 19.15 -4.02 -3.04
CA PHE A 336 18.38 -5.24 -2.88
C PHE A 336 18.72 -5.95 -1.56
N THR A 337 17.70 -6.30 -0.78
CA THR A 337 17.89 -7.22 0.35
C THR A 337 17.93 -8.67 -0.11
N SER A 338 17.00 -9.04 -0.98
CA SER A 338 16.98 -10.35 -1.64
C SER A 338 16.40 -10.17 -3.03
N ALA A 339 17.20 -10.43 -4.05
CA ALA A 339 16.81 -10.32 -5.45
C ALA A 339 16.93 -11.68 -6.13
N ASP A 340 15.86 -12.08 -6.76
CA ASP A 340 15.83 -13.30 -7.56
C ASP A 340 15.71 -12.93 -9.06
N PHE A 341 16.79 -13.09 -9.79
CA PHE A 341 16.90 -12.96 -11.24
C PHE A 341 17.14 -14.30 -11.92
N SER A 342 16.81 -15.42 -11.25
CA SER A 342 17.01 -16.74 -11.82
C SER A 342 16.28 -16.89 -13.15
N GLU A 343 16.95 -17.48 -14.14
CA GLU A 343 16.42 -17.66 -15.49
C GLU A 343 16.03 -16.36 -16.22
N ALA A 344 16.36 -15.16 -15.66
CA ALA A 344 16.05 -13.88 -16.30
C ALA A 344 16.88 -13.72 -17.60
N GLU A 345 16.32 -13.04 -18.61
CA GLU A 345 16.95 -12.82 -19.89
C GLU A 345 17.17 -11.33 -20.19
N PHE A 346 18.41 -10.94 -20.38
CA PHE A 346 18.83 -9.57 -20.74
C PHE A 346 19.38 -9.57 -22.18
N THR A 347 18.55 -9.15 -23.13
CA THR A 347 18.84 -9.25 -24.56
C THR A 347 19.87 -8.23 -25.04
N TRP A 348 19.98 -7.07 -24.34
CA TRP A 348 20.98 -6.04 -24.62
C TRP A 348 21.73 -5.69 -23.33
N ASP A 349 22.06 -4.42 -23.13
CA ASP A 349 22.83 -3.98 -21.97
C ASP A 349 21.99 -4.10 -20.67
N ALA A 350 22.54 -4.73 -19.68
CA ALA A 350 22.06 -4.78 -18.31
C ALA A 350 23.07 -4.07 -17.40
N ASP A 351 22.68 -2.93 -16.88
CA ASP A 351 23.50 -2.08 -16.02
C ASP A 351 23.14 -2.33 -14.55
N PHE A 352 24.06 -2.96 -13.81
CA PHE A 352 24.02 -3.19 -12.37
C PHE A 352 25.18 -2.45 -11.66
N SER A 353 25.78 -1.47 -12.31
CA SER A 353 26.90 -0.73 -11.74
C SER A 353 26.52 -0.06 -10.43
N GLU A 354 27.42 -0.10 -9.43
CA GLU A 354 27.20 0.44 -8.08
C GLU A 354 25.98 -0.15 -7.34
N ALA A 355 25.33 -1.20 -7.86
CA ALA A 355 24.20 -1.83 -7.19
C ALA A 355 24.63 -2.56 -5.91
N GLU A 356 23.79 -2.53 -4.88
CA GLU A 356 24.06 -3.19 -3.59
C GLU A 356 23.10 -4.37 -3.39
N PHE A 357 23.64 -5.58 -3.22
CA PHE A 357 22.90 -6.80 -2.96
C PHE A 357 23.31 -7.39 -1.61
N ILE A 358 22.31 -7.67 -0.74
CA ILE A 358 22.56 -8.54 0.38
C ILE A 358 22.57 -9.98 -0.09
N ARG A 359 21.55 -10.39 -0.88
CA ARG A 359 21.50 -11.69 -1.56
C ARG A 359 21.03 -11.49 -2.99
N ALA A 360 21.75 -12.08 -3.93
CA ALA A 360 21.42 -12.03 -5.35
C ALA A 360 21.49 -13.43 -5.95
N ASN A 361 20.41 -13.83 -6.60
CA ASN A 361 20.33 -15.06 -7.37
C ASN A 361 20.23 -14.70 -8.86
N PHE A 362 21.29 -14.97 -9.61
CA PHE A 362 21.37 -14.86 -11.06
C PHE A 362 21.58 -16.24 -11.71
N SER A 363 21.21 -17.32 -11.01
CA SER A 363 21.38 -18.68 -11.55
C SER A 363 20.62 -18.85 -12.85
N GLU A 364 21.26 -19.47 -13.84
CA GLU A 364 20.69 -19.70 -15.17
C GLU A 364 20.30 -18.43 -15.94
N ALA A 365 20.60 -17.23 -15.40
CA ALA A 365 20.32 -15.98 -16.10
C ALA A 365 21.16 -15.83 -17.38
N LYS A 366 20.59 -15.14 -18.38
CA LYS A 366 21.23 -14.92 -19.67
C LYS A 366 21.48 -13.44 -19.89
N PHE A 367 22.73 -13.09 -20.12
CA PHE A 367 23.16 -11.72 -20.38
C PHE A 367 23.79 -11.62 -21.78
N THR A 368 23.34 -10.67 -22.58
CA THR A 368 24.11 -10.29 -23.76
C THR A 368 25.32 -9.47 -23.33
N SER A 369 25.11 -8.38 -22.57
CA SER A 369 26.16 -7.58 -21.94
C SER A 369 25.72 -7.19 -20.54
N ALA A 370 26.61 -7.30 -19.55
CA ALA A 370 26.28 -7.00 -18.16
C ALA A 370 27.41 -6.19 -17.49
N ASP A 371 27.04 -5.07 -16.91
CA ASP A 371 27.93 -4.24 -16.12
C ASP A 371 27.61 -4.39 -14.63
N PHE A 372 28.49 -5.08 -13.91
CA PHE A 372 28.48 -5.22 -12.45
C PHE A 372 29.63 -4.42 -11.81
N SER A 373 30.19 -3.44 -12.53
CA SER A 373 31.28 -2.63 -11.99
C SER A 373 30.87 -1.92 -10.71
N GLU A 374 31.75 -1.90 -9.70
CA GLU A 374 31.50 -1.31 -8.38
C GLU A 374 30.27 -1.90 -7.63
N ALA A 375 29.65 -2.96 -8.13
CA ALA A 375 28.53 -3.62 -7.46
C ALA A 375 29.00 -4.29 -6.14
N LYS A 376 28.13 -4.30 -5.12
CA LYS A 376 28.44 -4.86 -3.81
C LYS A 376 27.55 -6.05 -3.48
N PHE A 377 28.18 -7.21 -3.30
CA PHE A 377 27.53 -8.44 -2.89
C PHE A 377 27.91 -8.76 -1.44
N THR A 378 27.00 -8.50 -0.50
CA THR A 378 27.31 -8.58 0.93
C THR A 378 27.23 -10.01 1.48
N TRP A 379 26.33 -10.86 0.93
CA TRP A 379 26.17 -12.26 1.33
C TRP A 379 26.30 -13.18 0.14
N ASP A 380 25.19 -13.58 -0.46
CA ASP A 380 25.18 -14.56 -1.54
C ASP A 380 25.12 -13.87 -2.91
N ALA A 381 26.05 -14.23 -3.78
CA ALA A 381 26.06 -13.86 -5.19
C ALA A 381 26.13 -15.15 -6.00
N ASP A 382 24.98 -15.61 -6.46
CA ASP A 382 24.83 -16.85 -7.22
C ASP A 382 24.71 -16.54 -8.72
N PHE A 383 25.75 -16.88 -9.47
CA PHE A 383 25.82 -16.82 -10.93
C PHE A 383 25.95 -18.22 -11.53
N SER A 384 25.54 -19.27 -10.80
CA SER A 384 25.64 -20.64 -11.27
C SER A 384 24.84 -20.83 -12.55
N GLU A 385 25.46 -21.52 -13.53
CA GLU A 385 24.88 -21.81 -14.86
C GLU A 385 24.48 -20.54 -15.66
N ALA A 386 24.83 -19.32 -15.19
CA ALA A 386 24.57 -18.08 -15.91
C ALA A 386 25.34 -18.03 -17.25
N LYS A 387 24.75 -17.37 -18.26
CA LYS A 387 25.33 -17.26 -19.60
C LYS A 387 25.61 -15.81 -19.96
N PHE A 388 26.87 -15.53 -20.30
CA PHE A 388 27.32 -14.20 -20.74
C PHE A 388 27.81 -14.30 -22.18
N THR A 389 27.11 -13.62 -23.10
CA THR A 389 27.40 -13.69 -24.54
C THR A 389 28.46 -12.67 -24.97
N TRP A 390 28.47 -11.48 -24.33
CA TRP A 390 29.45 -10.44 -24.58
C TRP A 390 30.09 -10.01 -23.25
N ASP A 391 30.37 -8.70 -23.10
CA ASP A 391 31.06 -8.16 -21.94
C ASP A 391 30.35 -8.52 -20.64
N ALA A 392 31.11 -9.07 -19.67
CA ALA A 392 30.70 -9.23 -18.29
C ALA A 392 31.74 -8.53 -17.41
N ASP A 393 31.40 -7.32 -16.97
CA ASP A 393 32.30 -6.47 -16.22
C ASP A 393 32.03 -6.56 -14.70
N PHE A 394 32.99 -7.08 -13.95
CA PHE A 394 33.00 -7.17 -12.51
C PHE A 394 34.12 -6.30 -11.89
N SER A 395 34.67 -5.34 -12.65
CA SER A 395 35.74 -4.48 -12.15
C SER A 395 35.27 -3.66 -10.93
N GLU A 396 36.09 -3.56 -9.87
CA GLU A 396 35.73 -2.97 -8.58
C GLU A 396 34.52 -3.60 -7.86
N ALA A 397 33.90 -4.67 -8.39
CA ALA A 397 32.85 -5.38 -7.68
C ALA A 397 33.37 -5.99 -6.37
N GLU A 398 32.58 -5.90 -5.28
CA GLU A 398 32.92 -6.40 -3.96
C GLU A 398 32.11 -7.66 -3.62
N PHE A 399 32.80 -8.76 -3.33
CA PHE A 399 32.20 -10.01 -2.86
C PHE A 399 32.61 -10.25 -1.41
N THR A 400 31.63 -10.13 -0.48
CA THR A 400 31.96 -10.17 0.95
C THR A 400 31.87 -11.57 1.56
N LYS A 401 31.03 -12.45 0.99
CA LYS A 401 30.89 -13.82 1.49
C LYS A 401 30.92 -14.85 0.36
N TYR A 402 29.81 -15.14 -0.27
CA TYR A 402 29.65 -16.23 -1.23
C TYR A 402 29.62 -15.67 -2.65
N ALA A 403 30.39 -16.30 -3.55
CA ALA A 403 30.35 -16.01 -4.98
C ALA A 403 30.48 -17.31 -5.77
N ASP A 404 29.40 -17.72 -6.40
CA ASP A 404 29.32 -18.95 -7.17
C ASP A 404 29.16 -18.68 -8.67
N PHE A 405 30.13 -19.06 -9.45
CA PHE A 405 30.13 -19.05 -10.92
C PHE A 405 30.13 -20.47 -11.48
N SER A 406 29.75 -21.49 -10.70
CA SER A 406 29.79 -22.89 -11.15
C SER A 406 28.88 -23.08 -12.35
N GLY A 407 29.43 -23.77 -13.36
CA GLY A 407 28.70 -24.03 -14.58
C GLY A 407 28.41 -22.82 -15.46
N ALA A 408 28.80 -21.60 -15.06
CA ALA A 408 28.61 -20.41 -15.88
C ALA A 408 29.32 -20.51 -17.23
N THR A 409 28.80 -19.82 -18.24
CA THR A 409 29.37 -19.80 -19.60
C THR A 409 29.70 -18.38 -20.02
N PHE A 410 30.93 -18.16 -20.46
CA PHE A 410 31.41 -16.89 -20.97
C PHE A 410 31.84 -17.03 -22.43
N GLU A 411 31.15 -16.38 -23.36
CA GLU A 411 31.49 -16.32 -24.77
C GLU A 411 32.64 -15.33 -25.04
N GLU A 412 32.83 -14.34 -24.14
CA GLU A 412 33.97 -13.42 -24.08
C GLU A 412 34.64 -13.47 -22.71
N LYS A 413 35.86 -12.91 -22.60
CA LYS A 413 36.63 -12.95 -21.36
C LYS A 413 35.99 -12.09 -20.28
N PRO A 414 35.56 -12.64 -19.13
CA PRO A 414 35.04 -11.84 -18.03
C PRO A 414 36.08 -10.89 -17.47
N ILE A 415 35.67 -9.70 -17.09
CA ILE A 415 36.54 -8.60 -16.65
C ILE A 415 36.48 -8.49 -15.14
N PHE A 416 37.55 -8.83 -14.43
CA PHE A 416 37.74 -8.62 -13.01
C PHE A 416 38.78 -7.53 -12.71
N GLU A 417 39.47 -7.04 -13.74
CA GLU A 417 40.42 -5.94 -13.69
C GLU A 417 40.30 -5.12 -14.96
N ARG A 418 40.10 -3.82 -14.82
CA ARG A 418 39.99 -2.86 -15.93
C ARG A 418 40.94 -1.67 -15.71
N ALA A 419 41.69 -1.28 -16.71
CA ALA A 419 42.49 -0.05 -16.67
C ALA A 419 41.64 1.14 -17.17
N LEU A 420 41.53 2.17 -16.34
CA LEU A 420 40.86 3.44 -16.65
C LEU A 420 41.89 4.57 -16.52
N GLY A 421 42.55 4.91 -17.61
CA GLY A 421 43.65 5.87 -17.58
C GLY A 421 44.79 5.37 -16.68
N ASP A 422 45.13 6.15 -15.66
CA ASP A 422 46.17 5.79 -14.69
C ASP A 422 45.68 4.93 -13.51
N LYS A 423 44.36 4.70 -13.41
CA LYS A 423 43.75 3.87 -12.35
C LYS A 423 43.46 2.47 -12.89
N THR A 424 43.79 1.45 -12.06
CA THR A 424 43.37 0.06 -12.33
C THR A 424 42.25 -0.32 -11.37
N CYS A 425 41.09 -0.58 -11.92
CA CYS A 425 39.87 -1.00 -11.22
C CYS A 425 39.87 -2.52 -11.06
N LYS A 426 39.84 -3.04 -9.83
CA LYS A 426 39.99 -4.46 -9.51
C LYS A 426 38.83 -4.99 -8.69
N ALA A 427 38.30 -6.14 -9.08
CA ALA A 427 37.34 -6.86 -8.25
C ALA A 427 37.95 -7.20 -6.88
N ARG A 428 37.12 -7.24 -5.85
CA ARG A 428 37.51 -7.35 -4.44
C ARG A 428 36.80 -8.50 -3.78
N PHE A 429 37.55 -9.39 -3.14
CA PHE A 429 37.04 -10.56 -2.44
C PHE A 429 37.42 -10.49 -0.98
N ALA A 430 36.46 -10.69 -0.06
CA ALA A 430 36.72 -10.54 1.37
C ALA A 430 37.58 -11.70 1.90
N CYS A 431 38.63 -11.34 2.65
CA CYS A 431 39.49 -12.30 3.32
C CYS A 431 38.90 -12.96 4.57
N LYS A 432 37.64 -12.55 4.95
CA LYS A 432 36.89 -13.14 6.08
C LYS A 432 35.87 -14.19 5.64
N ALA A 433 35.65 -14.37 4.36
CA ALA A 433 34.91 -15.51 3.82
C ALA A 433 35.71 -16.80 3.98
N ALA A 434 35.08 -17.95 3.91
CA ALA A 434 35.80 -19.22 3.78
C ALA A 434 36.32 -19.35 2.33
N PRO A 435 37.55 -19.86 2.11
CA PRO A 435 38.05 -20.00 0.74
C PRO A 435 37.15 -20.84 -0.19
N GLU A 436 36.41 -21.81 0.36
CA GLU A 436 35.43 -22.65 -0.32
C GLU A 436 34.13 -21.95 -0.70
N ASP A 437 33.89 -20.75 -0.16
CA ASP A 437 32.71 -19.93 -0.51
C ASP A 437 32.87 -19.28 -1.90
N TYR A 438 34.08 -19.31 -2.47
CA TYR A 438 34.38 -18.77 -3.78
C TYR A 438 34.56 -19.88 -4.81
N ASN A 439 33.58 -20.02 -5.72
CA ASN A 439 33.60 -21.03 -6.76
C ASN A 439 33.66 -20.42 -8.16
N PHE A 440 34.74 -20.67 -8.88
CA PHE A 440 34.97 -20.12 -10.22
C PHE A 440 35.08 -21.27 -11.29
N GLU A 441 34.53 -22.46 -10.99
CA GLU A 441 34.54 -23.58 -11.90
C GLU A 441 33.42 -23.45 -12.94
N VAL A 442 33.68 -22.71 -14.01
CA VAL A 442 32.72 -22.49 -15.10
C VAL A 442 32.48 -23.76 -15.91
N SER A 443 31.41 -23.79 -16.72
CA SER A 443 31.04 -24.89 -17.59
C SER A 443 32.25 -25.42 -18.40
N PRO A 444 32.42 -26.73 -18.53
CA PRO A 444 33.46 -27.32 -19.44
C PRO A 444 33.36 -26.76 -20.86
N ASP A 445 32.16 -26.45 -21.32
CA ASP A 445 31.88 -25.95 -22.67
C ASP A 445 32.07 -24.44 -22.82
N SER A 446 32.36 -23.72 -21.72
CA SER A 446 32.60 -22.25 -21.78
C SER A 446 33.84 -21.94 -22.61
N PRO A 447 33.77 -21.12 -23.65
CA PRO A 447 34.90 -20.68 -24.48
C PRO A 447 35.99 -20.03 -23.64
N TYR A 448 35.59 -19.17 -22.68
CA TYR A 448 36.52 -18.52 -21.75
C TYR A 448 36.32 -19.08 -20.34
N LYS A 449 37.44 -19.35 -19.66
CA LYS A 449 37.48 -19.75 -18.25
C LYS A 449 37.81 -18.54 -17.39
N ILE A 450 37.35 -18.54 -16.15
CA ILE A 450 37.83 -17.58 -15.17
C ILE A 450 39.24 -18.02 -14.75
N GLU A 451 40.26 -17.30 -15.25
CA GLU A 451 41.64 -17.49 -14.79
C GLU A 451 41.73 -17.10 -13.32
N THR A 452 42.24 -18.01 -12.48
CA THR A 452 42.38 -17.77 -11.05
C THR A 452 43.83 -17.76 -10.62
N GLU A 453 44.13 -17.03 -9.54
CA GLU A 453 45.43 -17.07 -8.87
C GLU A 453 45.24 -17.27 -7.35
N GLU A 454 46.28 -17.82 -6.70
CA GLU A 454 46.33 -17.94 -5.25
C GLU A 454 46.76 -16.62 -4.63
N LYS A 455 45.99 -16.10 -3.70
CA LYS A 455 46.36 -14.97 -2.81
C LYS A 455 46.32 -15.49 -1.37
N GLU A 456 47.27 -15.04 -0.55
CA GLU A 456 47.33 -15.42 0.86
C GLU A 456 47.05 -14.21 1.76
N TYR A 457 46.20 -14.43 2.76
CA TYR A 457 45.91 -13.47 3.80
C TYR A 457 45.97 -14.16 5.18
N ASN A 458 46.83 -13.71 6.09
CA ASN A 458 47.02 -14.28 7.43
C ASN A 458 47.18 -15.82 7.45
N GLY A 459 47.94 -16.39 6.48
CA GLY A 459 48.20 -17.82 6.40
C GLY A 459 47.05 -18.64 5.76
N VAL A 460 45.97 -18.01 5.35
CA VAL A 460 44.84 -18.64 4.61
C VAL A 460 45.01 -18.35 3.12
N LYS A 461 44.94 -19.38 2.30
CA LYS A 461 45.04 -19.27 0.86
C LYS A 461 43.66 -19.21 0.22
N PHE A 462 43.47 -18.21 -0.59
CA PHE A 462 42.25 -17.98 -1.40
C PHE A 462 42.58 -18.16 -2.87
N ARG A 463 41.68 -18.79 -3.59
CA ARG A 463 41.73 -18.87 -5.04
C ARG A 463 40.74 -17.87 -5.61
N ILE A 464 41.21 -16.76 -6.16
CA ILE A 464 40.37 -15.68 -6.70
C ILE A 464 40.72 -15.38 -8.16
N PRO A 465 39.87 -14.69 -8.92
CA PRO A 465 40.15 -14.31 -10.29
C PRO A 465 41.47 -13.54 -10.40
N LYS A 466 42.21 -13.80 -11.47
CA LYS A 466 43.48 -13.13 -11.75
C LYS A 466 43.25 -11.62 -11.93
N GLY A 467 44.08 -10.82 -11.25
CA GLY A 467 43.94 -9.37 -11.22
C GLY A 467 43.04 -8.85 -10.09
N ALA A 468 42.20 -9.70 -9.49
CA ALA A 468 41.41 -9.33 -8.30
C ALA A 468 42.27 -9.21 -7.04
N ILE A 469 41.75 -8.56 -6.00
CA ILE A 469 42.46 -8.36 -4.70
C ILE A 469 41.61 -8.91 -3.55
N LEU A 470 42.33 -9.29 -2.46
CA LEU A 470 41.70 -9.56 -1.17
C LEU A 470 41.56 -8.27 -0.38
N PHE A 471 40.42 -8.10 0.34
CA PHE A 471 40.19 -6.97 1.23
C PHE A 471 39.63 -7.43 2.58
N ASP A 472 39.86 -6.64 3.62
CA ASP A 472 39.20 -6.83 4.92
C ASP A 472 37.93 -5.95 4.99
N PRO A 473 36.71 -6.52 5.01
CA PRO A 473 35.50 -5.74 5.06
C PRO A 473 35.32 -4.91 6.35
N ASP A 474 35.99 -5.27 7.43
CA ASP A 474 35.98 -4.53 8.71
C ASP A 474 37.18 -3.60 8.86
N GLY A 475 38.15 -3.62 7.95
CA GLY A 475 39.30 -2.73 7.93
C GLY A 475 38.87 -1.31 7.55
N SER A 476 39.29 -0.30 8.31
CA SER A 476 39.13 1.10 7.89
C SER A 476 39.77 1.31 6.51
N SER A 477 39.09 2.02 5.65
CA SER A 477 39.47 2.33 4.26
C SER A 477 40.75 3.17 4.14
N GLU A 478 41.89 2.65 4.60
CA GLU A 478 43.22 3.20 4.38
C GLU A 478 44.27 2.06 4.27
N GLN A 479 44.22 1.35 3.11
CA GLN A 479 45.48 0.80 2.61
C GLN A 479 45.79 1.53 1.30
N LYS A 480 46.67 2.54 1.43
CA LYS A 480 47.39 3.09 0.30
C LYS A 480 48.12 1.93 -0.39
N ASP A 481 47.93 1.86 -1.71
CA ASP A 481 48.81 1.04 -2.55
C ASP A 481 50.25 1.38 -2.31
N ASP A 482 50.92 0.62 -1.45
CA ASP A 482 52.37 0.58 -1.35
C ASP A 482 52.90 -0.33 -2.46
N ASN A 483 53.03 0.20 -3.67
CA ASN A 483 53.92 -0.30 -4.71
C ASN A 483 54.24 0.82 -5.69
N ASP A 484 54.96 1.84 -5.20
CA ASP A 484 55.88 2.65 -6.00
C ASP A 484 57.29 2.49 -5.41
N SER A 485 58.05 1.57 -6.00
CA SER A 485 59.50 1.59 -5.97
C SER A 485 60.09 0.70 -7.08
#